data_92b1ee218b97f458de80a6ef74afb003
#
_entry.id   92b1ee218b97f458de80a6ef74afb003
#
_cell.length_a   1.000
_cell.length_b   1.000
_cell.length_c   1.000
_cell.angle_alpha   90.00
_cell.angle_beta   90.00
_cell.angle_gamma   90.00
#
_symmetry.space_group_name_H-M   'P 1'
#
loop_
_entity.id
_entity.type
_entity.pdbx_description
1 polymer ?
#
loop_
_entity_poly.entity_id
_entity_poly.type
_entity_poly.pdbx_seq_one_letter_code
_entity_poly.pdbx_strand_id
1 'polypeptide(L)'
;MATTQVELVTPTGTLFSGQAEMVVCRTGGGDIAFLADHMPYIGTLEAYPLRIVHPQGAAGDELRFEVGGGFVEVSNNRVIVLCDSAEPA
;
A
#
# COMPACT_ATOMS: atom_id res chain seq x y z
N MET A 1 1.50 18.96 0.54
CA MET A 1 0.61 17.85 0.24
C MET A 1 0.62 16.88 1.39
N ALA A 2 -0.54 16.37 1.74
CA ALA A 2 -0.63 15.42 2.83
C ALA A 2 -0.15 14.06 2.35
N THR A 3 0.64 13.40 3.18
CA THR A 3 1.18 12.08 2.86
C THR A 3 0.94 11.13 4.03
N THR A 4 1.06 9.85 3.75
CA THR A 4 0.98 8.81 4.75
C THR A 4 2.24 7.96 4.69
N GLN A 5 2.64 7.41 5.82
CA GLN A 5 3.78 6.50 5.86
C GLN A 5 3.32 5.14 5.37
N VAL A 6 4.05 4.55 4.44
CA VAL A 6 3.70 3.26 3.84
C VAL A 6 4.83 2.27 4.03
N GLU A 7 4.48 1.05 4.40
CA GLU A 7 5.43 -0.05 4.54
C GLU A 7 4.86 -1.26 3.81
N LEU A 8 5.64 -1.81 2.89
CA LEU A 8 5.28 -3.03 2.18
C LEU A 8 6.25 -4.12 2.62
N VAL A 9 5.73 -5.09 3.35
CA VAL A 9 6.54 -6.09 4.04
C VAL A 9 6.18 -7.50 3.58
N THR A 10 7.20 -8.31 3.33
CA THR A 10 7.05 -9.73 3.03
C THR A 10 7.89 -10.53 4.02
N PRO A 11 7.77 -11.87 4.04
CA PRO A 11 8.58 -12.68 4.95
C PRO A 11 10.09 -12.51 4.72
N THR A 12 10.50 -12.06 3.54
CA THR A 12 11.92 -11.88 3.25
C THR A 12 12.41 -10.46 3.53
N GLY A 13 11.54 -9.56 3.93
CA GLY A 13 11.94 -8.22 4.30
C GLY A 13 11.00 -7.15 3.81
N THR A 14 11.42 -5.91 3.99
CA THR A 14 10.65 -4.74 3.59
C THR A 14 11.03 -4.34 2.18
N LEU A 15 10.04 -4.30 1.28
CA LEU A 15 10.26 -3.91 -0.11
C LEU A 15 10.08 -2.42 -0.34
N PHE A 16 9.29 -1.76 0.48
CA PHE A 16 9.10 -0.33 0.37
C PHE A 16 8.84 0.24 1.76
N SER A 17 9.45 1.37 2.04
CA SER A 17 9.20 2.12 3.27
C SER A 17 9.38 3.58 2.93
N GLY A 18 8.34 4.39 3.13
CA GLY A 18 8.45 5.80 2.84
C GLY A 18 7.09 6.49 2.81
N GLN A 19 7.11 7.74 2.42
CA GLN A 19 5.90 8.56 2.33
C GLN A 19 5.24 8.38 0.98
N ALA A 20 3.91 8.36 0.97
CA ALA A 20 3.16 8.28 -0.26
C ALA A 20 1.92 9.16 -0.15
N GLU A 21 1.42 9.57 -1.29
CA GLU A 21 0.20 10.34 -1.38
C GLU A 21 -1.01 9.42 -1.29
N MET A 22 -0.88 8.20 -1.80
CA MET A 22 -1.99 7.26 -1.86
C MET A 22 -1.45 5.84 -2.07
N VAL A 23 -2.14 4.89 -1.49
CA VAL A 23 -1.90 3.45 -1.75
C VAL A 23 -3.19 2.86 -2.27
N VAL A 24 -3.13 2.19 -3.42
CA VAL A 24 -4.29 1.54 -4.00
C VAL A 24 -4.06 0.04 -4.00
N CYS A 25 -5.00 -0.69 -3.43
CA CYS A 25 -4.89 -2.15 -3.37
C CYS A 25 -6.28 -2.76 -3.45
N ARG A 26 -6.33 -4.08 -3.53
CA ARG A 26 -7.60 -4.79 -3.52
C ARG A 26 -7.74 -5.56 -2.22
N THR A 27 -8.86 -5.33 -1.54
CA THR A 27 -9.21 -6.06 -0.33
C THR A 27 -10.37 -6.98 -0.63
N GLY A 28 -10.81 -7.74 0.37
CA GLY A 28 -11.95 -8.63 0.20
C GLY A 28 -13.23 -7.91 -0.23
N GLY A 29 -13.32 -6.61 0.04
CA GLY A 29 -14.48 -5.80 -0.35
C GLY A 29 -14.32 -5.12 -1.70
N GLY A 30 -13.18 -5.27 -2.38
CA GLY A 30 -12.91 -4.64 -3.65
C GLY A 30 -11.72 -3.70 -3.58
N ASP A 31 -11.57 -2.87 -4.61
CA ASP A 31 -10.48 -1.92 -4.67
C ASP A 31 -10.67 -0.80 -3.66
N ILE A 32 -9.57 -0.40 -3.02
CA ILE A 32 -9.62 0.66 -2.03
C ILE A 32 -8.36 1.52 -2.17
N ALA A 33 -8.51 2.80 -1.91
CA ALA A 33 -7.40 3.74 -1.92
C ALA A 33 -7.27 4.35 -0.53
N PHE A 34 -6.06 4.29 0.02
CA PHE A 34 -5.77 4.89 1.33
C PHE A 34 -4.99 6.17 1.13
N LEU A 35 -5.57 7.28 1.54
CA LEU A 35 -4.94 8.58 1.49
C LEU A 35 -4.48 8.97 2.90
N ALA A 36 -3.84 10.14 2.99
CA ALA A 36 -3.38 10.63 4.28
C ALA A 36 -4.54 10.71 5.28
N ASP A 37 -4.24 10.35 6.53
CA ASP A 37 -5.18 10.43 7.63
C ASP A 37 -6.44 9.60 7.44
N HIS A 38 -6.33 8.52 6.67
CA HIS A 38 -7.44 7.58 6.51
C HIS A 38 -7.81 7.00 7.87
N MET A 39 -9.12 6.82 8.09
CA MET A 39 -9.59 6.22 9.34
C MET A 39 -8.99 4.83 9.54
N PRO A 40 -8.89 4.36 10.78
CA PRO A 40 -8.34 3.02 11.03
C PRO A 40 -9.06 1.95 10.24
N TYR A 41 -8.29 1.01 9.71
CA TYR A 41 -8.82 -0.06 8.88
C TYR A 41 -7.91 -1.27 8.99
N ILE A 42 -8.50 -2.44 8.97
CA ILE A 42 -7.75 -3.69 8.82
C ILE A 42 -8.57 -4.63 7.95
N GLY A 43 -7.91 -5.27 6.99
CA GLY A 43 -8.62 -6.17 6.10
C GLY A 43 -7.68 -7.09 5.36
N THR A 44 -8.27 -8.05 4.66
CA THR A 44 -7.50 -8.98 3.85
C THR A 44 -7.07 -8.31 2.56
N LEU A 45 -5.86 -8.64 2.13
CA LEU A 45 -5.29 -8.17 0.88
C LEU A 45 -5.44 -9.28 -0.15
N GLU A 46 -6.03 -8.93 -1.30
CA GLU A 46 -6.17 -9.87 -2.39
C GLU A 46 -4.93 -9.83 -3.28
N ALA A 47 -4.65 -10.95 -3.94
CA ALA A 47 -3.56 -11.03 -4.92
C ALA A 47 -3.94 -10.17 -6.12
N TYR A 48 -3.36 -8.98 -6.22
CA TYR A 48 -3.72 -8.00 -7.22
C TYR A 48 -2.64 -6.92 -7.28
N PRO A 49 -2.46 -6.23 -8.41
CA PRO A 49 -1.48 -5.16 -8.46
C PRO A 49 -1.76 -4.08 -7.42
N LEU A 50 -0.73 -3.75 -6.67
CA LEU A 50 -0.78 -2.69 -5.66
C LEU A 50 -0.01 -1.49 -6.19
N ARG A 51 -0.55 -0.29 -6.00
CA ARG A 51 0.09 0.94 -6.48
C ARG A 51 0.38 1.86 -5.32
N ILE A 52 1.58 2.41 -5.30
CA ILE A 52 1.98 3.41 -4.33
C ILE A 52 2.28 4.68 -5.11
N VAL A 53 1.48 5.71 -4.88
CA VAL A 53 1.61 6.98 -5.60
C VAL A 53 2.53 7.89 -4.78
N HIS A 54 3.64 8.30 -5.39
CA HIS A 54 4.62 9.14 -4.71
C HIS A 54 4.06 10.51 -4.38
N PRO A 55 4.49 11.10 -3.26
CA PRO A 55 4.11 12.47 -2.94
C PRO A 55 4.80 13.41 -3.94
N GLN A 56 4.07 14.41 -4.38
CA GLN A 56 4.57 15.39 -5.34
C GLN A 56 5.05 14.75 -6.64
N GLY A 57 4.63 13.53 -6.90
CA GLY A 57 5.04 12.85 -8.10
C GLY A 57 4.50 13.54 -9.33
N ALA A 58 5.29 13.56 -10.40
CA ALA A 58 4.77 13.92 -11.70
C ALA A 58 3.75 12.89 -12.12
N ALA A 59 2.93 13.23 -13.10
CA ALA A 59 1.94 12.30 -13.61
C ALA A 59 2.63 11.00 -13.99
N GLY A 60 2.12 9.89 -13.48
CA GLY A 60 2.70 8.58 -13.73
C GLY A 60 3.80 8.18 -12.77
N ASP A 61 4.13 9.03 -11.81
CA ASP A 61 5.17 8.72 -10.84
C ASP A 61 4.59 7.85 -9.73
N GLU A 62 4.47 6.57 -10.01
CA GLU A 62 3.96 5.61 -9.03
C GLU A 62 4.76 4.32 -9.11
N LEU A 63 4.82 3.61 -8.00
CA LEU A 63 5.42 2.29 -7.94
C LEU A 63 4.32 1.25 -7.97
N ARG A 64 4.54 0.18 -8.71
CA ARG A 64 3.60 -0.92 -8.80
C ARG A 64 4.26 -2.20 -8.34
N PHE A 65 3.49 -3.00 -7.63
CA PHE A 65 3.94 -4.30 -7.16
C PHE A 65 2.87 -5.34 -7.43
N GLU A 66 3.30 -6.53 -7.84
CA GLU A 66 2.43 -7.70 -7.89
C GLU A 66 2.50 -8.33 -6.51
N VAL A 67 1.42 -8.32 -5.76
CA VAL A 67 1.42 -8.85 -4.40
C VAL A 67 0.59 -10.12 -4.33
N GLY A 68 1.04 -11.06 -3.53
CA GLY A 68 0.23 -12.20 -3.13
C GLY A 68 -0.73 -11.77 -2.02
N GLY A 69 -1.54 -12.66 -1.53
CA GLY A 69 -2.51 -12.32 -0.48
C GLY A 69 -1.84 -11.96 0.85
N GLY A 70 -2.59 -11.36 1.74
CA GLY A 70 -2.09 -10.98 3.06
C GLY A 70 -3.08 -10.08 3.76
N PHE A 71 -2.55 -9.07 4.44
CA PHE A 71 -3.36 -8.12 5.20
C PHE A 71 -2.87 -6.71 4.97
N VAL A 72 -3.79 -5.76 5.12
CA VAL A 72 -3.45 -4.35 5.15
C VAL A 72 -4.03 -3.73 6.41
N GLU A 73 -3.22 -2.94 7.08
CA GLU A 73 -3.61 -2.24 8.30
C GLU A 73 -3.33 -0.76 8.15
N VAL A 74 -4.31 0.06 8.51
CA VAL A 74 -4.19 1.51 8.46
C VAL A 74 -4.50 2.07 9.85
N SER A 75 -3.56 2.82 10.40
CA SER A 75 -3.79 3.52 11.66
C SER A 75 -2.71 4.59 11.84
N ASN A 76 -3.05 5.66 12.54
CA ASN A 76 -2.10 6.73 12.87
C ASN A 76 -1.34 7.25 11.65
N ASN A 77 -2.05 7.45 10.55
CA ASN A 77 -1.49 7.94 9.30
C ASN A 77 -0.36 7.05 8.77
N ARG A 78 -0.54 5.74 8.93
CA ARG A 78 0.42 4.75 8.45
C ARG A 78 -0.35 3.61 7.80
N VAL A 79 0.13 3.15 6.65
CA VAL A 79 -0.41 2.00 5.93
C VAL A 79 0.65 0.92 5.94
N ILE A 80 0.32 -0.22 6.53
CA ILE A 80 1.22 -1.37 6.56
C ILE A 80 0.59 -2.48 5.74
N VAL A 81 1.31 -2.93 4.72
CA VAL A 81 0.87 -4.02 3.86
C VAL A 81 1.76 -5.22 4.16
N LEU A 82 1.15 -6.28 4.66
CA LEU A 82 1.84 -7.53 4.97
C LEU A 82 1.36 -8.56 3.97
N CYS A 83 2.24 -9.02 3.09
CA CYS A 83 1.85 -9.95 2.05
C CYS A 83 2.81 -11.13 1.98
N ASP A 84 2.30 -12.25 1.45
CA ASP A 84 3.09 -13.48 1.32
C ASP A 84 4.25 -13.29 0.35
N SER A 85 4.03 -12.50 -0.68
CA SER A 85 5.04 -12.24 -1.69
C SER A 85 4.72 -10.92 -2.37
N ALA A 86 5.75 -10.28 -2.90
CA ALA A 86 5.59 -9.07 -3.68
C ALA A 86 6.78 -8.92 -4.62
N GLU A 87 6.53 -8.47 -5.82
CA GLU A 87 7.55 -8.22 -6.82
C GLU A 87 7.24 -6.91 -7.53
N PRO A 88 8.26 -6.12 -7.88
CA PRO A 88 8.04 -4.93 -8.70
C PRO A 88 7.36 -5.33 -10.01
N ALA A 89 6.40 -4.56 -10.39
CA ALA A 89 5.64 -4.84 -11.61
C ALA A 89 6.03 -3.87 -12.72
#